data_720e7d28160767bd638fe674b5c37013
#
_entry.id   720e7d28160767bd638fe674b5c37013
#
_cell.length_a   1.000
_cell.length_b   1.000
_cell.length_c   1.000
_cell.angle_alpha   90.00
_cell.angle_beta   90.00
_cell.angle_gamma   90.00
#
_symmetry.space_group_name_H-M   'P 1'
#
loop_
_entity.id
_entity.type
_entity.pdbx_description
1 polymer ?
#
loop_
_entity_poly.entity_id
_entity_poly.type
_entity_poly.pdbx_seq_one_letter_code
_entity_poly.pdbx_strand_id
1 'polypeptide(L)'
;MSGDGGPKSSFELAMERLRKKDAEDGVTTRPMTDQQKSAIAEVRSFYDSRIAEQEILQQSAMKQLRGGDPAQLDEVSRRFRRERERLASERDAKVDRIRLGEA
;
A
#
# COMPACT_ATOMS: atom_id res chain seq x y z
N MET A 1 -22.40 39.53 -13.57
CA MET A 1 -22.07 38.51 -14.05
C MET A 1 -22.07 37.39 -13.27
N SER A 2 -22.53 36.66 -13.44
CA SER A 2 -22.49 35.54 -12.70
C SER A 2 -21.38 34.70 -13.06
N GLY A 3 -21.22 33.68 -12.51
CA GLY A 3 -20.26 32.76 -12.84
C GLY A 3 -20.50 31.94 -14.07
N ASP A 4 -21.54 32.23 -14.83
CA ASP A 4 -21.92 31.36 -15.93
C ASP A 4 -20.88 31.28 -17.00
N GLY A 5 -20.29 32.35 -17.36
CA GLY A 5 -19.27 32.37 -18.37
C GLY A 5 -17.88 32.52 -17.78
N GLY A 6 -17.79 32.57 -16.46
CA GLY A 6 -16.53 32.83 -15.81
C GLY A 6 -15.81 31.56 -15.40
N PRO A 7 -14.63 31.69 -14.82
CA PRO A 7 -13.90 30.51 -14.30
C PRO A 7 -14.67 29.83 -13.19
N LYS A 8 -14.45 28.55 -13.08
CA LYS A 8 -15.07 27.77 -12.03
C LYS A 8 -14.52 28.20 -10.67
N SER A 9 -15.33 28.05 -9.63
CA SER A 9 -14.88 28.32 -8.28
C SER A 9 -13.80 27.34 -7.86
N SER A 10 -13.04 27.72 -6.87
CA SER A 10 -12.02 26.83 -6.31
C SER A 10 -12.61 25.50 -5.84
N PHE A 11 -13.81 25.55 -5.25
CA PHE A 11 -14.51 24.36 -4.82
C PHE A 11 -14.86 23.45 -5.99
N GLU A 12 -15.39 24.01 -7.07
CA GLU A 12 -15.75 23.24 -8.26
C GLU A 12 -14.52 22.59 -8.91
N LEU A 13 -13.43 23.31 -8.99
CA LEU A 13 -12.17 22.78 -9.52
C LEU A 13 -11.65 21.63 -8.65
N ALA A 14 -11.73 21.78 -7.34
CA ALA A 14 -11.30 20.74 -6.42
C ALA A 14 -12.14 19.47 -6.59
N MET A 15 -13.46 19.64 -6.74
CA MET A 15 -14.35 18.48 -6.93
C MET A 15 -14.11 17.79 -8.27
N GLU A 16 -13.80 18.54 -9.31
CA GLU A 16 -13.44 17.96 -10.61
C GLU A 16 -12.17 17.15 -10.52
N ARG A 17 -11.16 17.67 -9.84
CA ARG A 17 -9.89 16.95 -9.66
C ARG A 17 -10.09 15.66 -8.90
N LEU A 18 -10.91 15.69 -7.85
CA LEU A 18 -11.21 14.48 -7.09
C LEU A 18 -11.90 13.43 -7.93
N ARG A 19 -12.88 13.83 -8.74
CA ARG A 19 -13.57 12.91 -9.63
C ARG A 19 -12.66 12.29 -10.66
N LYS A 20 -11.78 13.10 -11.26
CA LYS A 20 -10.82 12.60 -12.23
C LYS A 20 -9.84 11.63 -11.59
N LYS A 21 -9.35 11.98 -10.41
CA LYS A 21 -8.43 11.12 -9.69
C LYS A 21 -9.06 9.78 -9.36
N ASP A 22 -10.29 9.79 -8.86
CA ASP A 22 -11.01 8.56 -8.54
C ASP A 22 -11.21 7.69 -9.77
N ALA A 23 -11.53 8.30 -10.91
CA ALA A 23 -11.70 7.57 -12.16
C ALA A 23 -10.37 6.98 -12.64
N GLU A 24 -9.30 7.75 -12.57
CA GLU A 24 -7.97 7.32 -13.00
C GLU A 24 -7.43 6.19 -12.11
N ASP A 25 -7.68 6.28 -10.81
CA ASP A 25 -7.22 5.28 -9.86
C ASP A 25 -8.09 4.03 -9.86
N GLY A 26 -9.18 4.01 -10.63
CA GLY A 26 -10.11 2.90 -10.63
C GLY A 26 -10.92 2.79 -9.36
N VAL A 27 -10.95 3.84 -8.55
CA VAL A 27 -11.71 3.85 -7.30
C VAL A 27 -13.18 4.07 -7.64
N THR A 28 -14.04 3.18 -7.17
CA THR A 28 -15.48 3.33 -7.37
C THR A 28 -16.03 4.35 -6.39
N THR A 29 -17.10 5.03 -6.78
CA THR A 29 -17.81 5.93 -5.88
C THR A 29 -18.64 5.19 -4.84
N ARG A 30 -18.76 3.89 -4.97
CA ARG A 30 -19.51 3.07 -4.02
C ARG A 30 -18.71 2.88 -2.75
N PRO A 31 -19.33 3.05 -1.60
CA PRO A 31 -18.65 2.71 -0.35
C PRO A 31 -18.38 1.21 -0.30
N MET A 32 -17.31 0.83 0.35
CA MET A 32 -16.97 -0.57 0.54
C MET A 32 -18.02 -1.24 1.44
N THR A 33 -18.34 -2.49 1.13
CA THR A 33 -19.21 -3.30 1.99
C THR A 33 -18.46 -3.72 3.25
N ASP A 34 -19.18 -4.13 4.26
CA ASP A 34 -18.58 -4.65 5.49
C ASP A 34 -17.76 -5.90 5.20
N GLN A 35 -18.20 -6.73 4.26
CA GLN A 35 -17.45 -7.89 3.80
C GLN A 35 -16.10 -7.50 3.20
N GLN A 36 -16.08 -6.48 2.36
CA GLN A 36 -14.86 -5.98 1.76
C GLN A 36 -13.91 -5.43 2.82
N LYS A 37 -14.42 -4.64 3.75
CA LYS A 37 -13.62 -4.09 4.85
C LYS A 37 -13.00 -5.20 5.69
N SER A 38 -13.76 -6.22 6.01
CA SER A 38 -13.29 -7.37 6.77
C SER A 38 -12.21 -8.14 6.03
N ALA A 39 -12.44 -8.38 4.73
CA ALA A 39 -11.46 -9.09 3.89
C ALA A 39 -10.15 -8.30 3.78
N ILE A 40 -10.22 -6.98 3.64
CA ILE A 40 -9.03 -6.13 3.60
C ILE A 40 -8.28 -6.19 4.92
N ALA A 41 -9.00 -6.14 6.04
CA ALA A 41 -8.38 -6.23 7.36
C ALA A 41 -7.64 -7.56 7.54
N GLU A 42 -8.22 -8.66 7.08
CA GLU A 42 -7.58 -9.97 7.13
C GLU A 42 -6.31 -10.03 6.28
N VAL A 43 -6.37 -9.50 5.06
CA VAL A 43 -5.22 -9.46 4.16
C VAL A 43 -4.10 -8.63 4.79
N ARG A 44 -4.42 -7.46 5.30
CA ARG A 44 -3.42 -6.60 5.95
C ARG A 44 -2.80 -7.26 7.15
N SER A 45 -3.62 -7.86 8.00
CA SER A 45 -3.12 -8.55 9.19
C SER A 45 -2.15 -9.68 8.83
N PHE A 46 -2.51 -10.48 7.83
CA PHE A 46 -1.66 -11.59 7.37
C PHE A 46 -0.31 -11.08 6.89
N TYR A 47 -0.31 -10.10 5.97
CA TYR A 47 0.95 -9.61 5.39
C TYR A 47 1.77 -8.78 6.37
N ASP A 48 1.14 -8.00 7.22
CA ASP A 48 1.86 -7.21 8.22
C ASP A 48 2.56 -8.12 9.22
N SER A 49 1.94 -9.25 9.58
CA SER A 49 2.59 -10.27 10.41
C SER A 49 3.80 -10.90 9.71
N ARG A 50 3.69 -11.18 8.41
CA ARG A 50 4.80 -11.73 7.63
C ARG A 50 5.95 -10.74 7.52
N ILE A 51 5.62 -9.47 7.31
CA ILE A 51 6.63 -8.41 7.26
C ILE A 51 7.34 -8.28 8.61
N ALA A 52 6.59 -8.31 9.70
CA ALA A 52 7.16 -8.26 11.04
C ALA A 52 8.09 -9.45 11.31
N GLU A 53 7.72 -10.65 10.86
CA GLU A 53 8.59 -11.83 10.94
C GLU A 53 9.91 -11.59 10.23
N GLN A 54 9.88 -11.00 9.03
CA GLN A 54 11.10 -10.70 8.29
C GLN A 54 11.99 -9.70 9.03
N GLU A 55 11.39 -8.72 9.70
CA GLU A 55 12.16 -7.76 10.51
C GLU A 55 12.86 -8.45 11.69
N ILE A 56 12.16 -9.36 12.36
CA ILE A 56 12.73 -10.12 13.47
C ILE A 56 13.87 -11.01 12.98
N LEU A 57 13.66 -11.70 11.86
CA LEU A 57 14.69 -12.57 11.28
C LEU A 57 15.92 -11.75 10.85
N GLN A 58 15.70 -10.57 10.30
CA GLN A 58 16.79 -9.68 9.93
C GLN A 58 17.61 -9.28 11.15
N GLN A 59 16.94 -8.87 12.24
CA GLN A 59 17.63 -8.50 13.47
C GLN A 59 18.49 -9.65 14.00
N SER A 60 17.95 -10.87 13.97
CA SER A 60 18.66 -12.04 14.40
C SER A 60 19.88 -12.34 13.53
N ALA A 61 19.70 -12.27 12.20
CA ALA A 61 20.80 -12.50 11.26
C ALA A 61 21.90 -11.44 11.42
N MET A 62 21.53 -10.19 11.61
CA MET A 62 22.48 -9.10 11.79
C MET A 62 23.29 -9.25 13.08
N LYS A 63 22.65 -9.75 14.15
CA LYS A 63 23.36 -10.05 15.40
C LYS A 63 24.41 -11.14 15.20
N GLN A 64 24.05 -12.18 14.45
CA GLN A 64 24.97 -13.30 14.19
C GLN A 64 26.16 -12.86 13.35
N LEU A 65 25.97 -11.85 12.48
CA LEU A 65 27.03 -11.33 11.61
C LEU A 65 27.79 -10.15 12.22
N ARG A 66 27.52 -9.82 13.46
CA ARG A 66 28.18 -8.70 14.13
C ARG A 66 29.70 -8.87 14.10
N GLY A 67 30.39 -7.84 13.64
CA GLY A 67 31.85 -7.88 13.49
C GLY A 67 32.32 -8.56 12.21
N GLY A 68 31.37 -8.97 11.34
CA GLY A 68 31.72 -9.59 10.07
C GLY A 68 31.97 -8.58 8.97
N ASP A 69 32.07 -9.12 7.75
CA ASP A 69 32.33 -8.33 6.55
C ASP A 69 31.18 -7.36 6.27
N PRO A 70 31.45 -6.04 6.13
CA PRO A 70 30.40 -5.07 5.81
C PRO A 70 29.63 -5.39 4.52
N ALA A 71 30.29 -5.96 3.52
CA ALA A 71 29.61 -6.34 2.27
C ALA A 71 28.58 -7.44 2.51
N GLN A 72 28.88 -8.38 3.39
CA GLN A 72 27.99 -9.46 3.76
C GLN A 72 26.76 -8.94 4.52
N LEU A 73 27.00 -8.01 5.47
CA LEU A 73 25.93 -7.35 6.20
C LEU A 73 24.98 -6.59 5.27
N ASP A 74 25.55 -5.88 4.32
CA ASP A 74 24.79 -5.12 3.34
C ASP A 74 23.94 -6.02 2.45
N GLU A 75 24.51 -7.13 2.00
CA GLU A 75 23.79 -8.11 1.18
C GLU A 75 22.59 -8.72 1.93
N VAL A 76 22.78 -9.08 3.20
CA VAL A 76 21.72 -9.62 4.04
C VAL A 76 20.61 -8.59 4.22
N SER A 77 20.97 -7.34 4.51
CA SER A 77 20.00 -6.26 4.66
C SER A 77 19.18 -6.06 3.39
N ARG A 78 19.83 -6.10 2.23
CA ARG A 78 19.13 -5.94 0.94
C ARG A 78 18.18 -7.09 0.66
N ARG A 79 18.59 -8.33 1.00
CA ARG A 79 17.75 -9.50 0.81
C ARG A 79 16.46 -9.40 1.62
N PHE A 80 16.56 -9.03 2.88
CA PHE A 80 15.38 -8.87 3.74
C PHE A 80 14.49 -7.72 3.28
N ARG A 81 15.09 -6.63 2.81
CA ARG A 81 14.33 -5.50 2.27
C ARG A 81 13.51 -5.92 1.04
N ARG A 82 14.13 -6.64 0.10
CA ARG A 82 13.43 -7.13 -1.08
C ARG A 82 12.25 -8.01 -0.73
N GLU A 83 12.43 -8.87 0.27
CA GLU A 83 11.34 -9.74 0.71
C GLU A 83 10.20 -8.95 1.33
N ARG A 84 10.50 -7.97 2.17
CA ARG A 84 9.46 -7.10 2.74
C ARG A 84 8.73 -6.31 1.66
N GLU A 85 9.46 -5.80 0.68
CA GLU A 85 8.85 -5.07 -0.43
C GLU A 85 7.95 -5.96 -1.28
N ARG A 86 8.36 -7.20 -1.51
CA ARG A 86 7.55 -8.18 -2.22
C ARG A 86 6.24 -8.45 -1.47
N LEU A 87 6.33 -8.68 -0.18
CA LEU A 87 5.16 -8.92 0.66
C LEU A 87 4.23 -7.71 0.69
N ALA A 88 4.77 -6.51 0.80
CA ALA A 88 3.98 -5.29 0.77
C ALA A 88 3.28 -5.10 -0.57
N SER A 89 3.96 -5.40 -1.68
CA SER A 89 3.35 -5.31 -3.01
C SER A 89 2.23 -6.31 -3.19
N GLU A 90 2.41 -7.55 -2.72
CA GLU A 90 1.35 -8.56 -2.76
C GLU A 90 0.14 -8.14 -1.93
N ARG A 91 0.40 -7.62 -0.73
CA ARG A 91 -0.66 -7.09 0.13
C ARG A 91 -1.47 -6.03 -0.60
N ASP A 92 -0.79 -5.05 -1.17
CA ASP A 92 -1.45 -3.92 -1.83
C ASP A 92 -2.25 -4.38 -3.04
N ALA A 93 -1.71 -5.32 -3.82
CA ALA A 93 -2.41 -5.88 -4.96
C ALA A 93 -3.68 -6.62 -4.55
N LYS A 94 -3.63 -7.39 -3.47
CA LYS A 94 -4.81 -8.12 -2.97
C LYS A 94 -5.86 -7.16 -2.42
N VAL A 95 -5.43 -6.13 -1.70
CA VAL A 95 -6.35 -5.11 -1.19
C VAL A 95 -7.05 -4.40 -2.35
N ASP A 96 -6.30 -4.06 -3.39
CA ASP A 96 -6.88 -3.40 -4.57
C ASP A 96 -7.91 -4.27 -5.26
N ARG A 97 -7.66 -5.57 -5.41
CA ARG A 97 -8.63 -6.51 -6.00
C ARG A 97 -9.91 -6.56 -5.20
N ILE A 98 -9.79 -6.59 -3.88
CA ILE A 98 -10.97 -6.59 -3.01
C ILE A 98 -11.78 -5.31 -3.20
N ARG A 99 -11.10 -4.16 -3.26
CA ARG A 99 -11.76 -2.88 -3.48
C ARG A 99 -12.50 -2.83 -4.81
N LEU A 100 -11.94 -3.46 -5.83
CA LEU A 100 -12.53 -3.52 -7.16
C LEU A 100 -13.61 -4.60 -7.28
N GLY A 101 -13.83 -5.39 -6.25
CA GLY A 101 -14.82 -6.46 -6.26
C GLY A 101 -14.38 -7.69 -7.02
N GLU A 102 -13.08 -7.85 -7.26
CA GLU A 102 -12.57 -8.99 -8.04
C GLU A 102 -12.16 -10.20 -7.22
N ALA A 103 -12.07 -10.03 -5.92
CA ALA A 103 -11.61 -11.11 -5.05
C ALA A 103 -12.72 -11.65 -4.18
#